data_c379080acae737a42f2e692e72d2318b
#
_entry.id   c379080acae737a42f2e692e72d2318b
#
_cell.length_a   1.000
_cell.length_b   1.000
_cell.length_c   1.000
_cell.angle_alpha   90.00
_cell.angle_beta   90.00
_cell.angle_gamma   90.00
#
_symmetry.space_group_name_H-M   'P 1'
#
loop_
_entity.id
_entity.type
_entity.pdbx_description
1 polymer ?
#
loop_
_entity_poly.entity_id
_entity_poly.type
_entity_poly.pdbx_seq_one_letter_code
_entity_poly.pdbx_strand_id
1 'polypeptide(L)'
;MKENYGKETNRLYRNTYSVTWNGGWDNGVTTSNWAQYEHTRNSRKGEGLAGGTEGIFSSNQFSDIDLSDVMLHSEVNIPFDLWVNQNLTLGTEWNQQRMKDNASNTQELSGGEIPGYDSTGRSPYSKAEIFSLFAENNMEVTDTTMLTPALRFDHHSIVGNNWSPSLNLSQGLGDDFTLKMGIARAYKAPSLYQTNPNYILYSKGQGCYASKSGCYLQGNDDLKAETSINKEIGLEFKRDGWLAGVTWFRNDYRNKIEAGYAPVYTNGKGTDLYQWENVPKAVVEGLEGTLNVPVSETVNWTNNITYMLQSKNKETGDRLSIIPEYTLNSTLSWQVYQDVSVQSTFTWYGKQEPKKYNYKGQPVTGSEKNEVSP
;
A
#
# COMPACT_ATOMS: atom_id res chain seq x y z
N MET A 1 24.58 -20.55 -1.58
CA MET A 1 24.92 -19.19 -1.11
C MET A 1 26.35 -18.76 -1.44
N LYS A 2 27.40 -19.55 -1.15
CA LYS A 2 28.79 -19.16 -1.42
C LYS A 2 29.14 -18.94 -2.91
N GLU A 3 28.51 -19.68 -3.83
CA GLU A 3 28.83 -19.64 -5.27
C GLU A 3 28.48 -18.33 -5.99
N ASN A 4 27.50 -17.59 -5.48
CA ASN A 4 27.00 -16.34 -6.05
C ASN A 4 27.33 -15.11 -5.20
N TYR A 5 28.06 -15.29 -4.08
CA TYR A 5 28.46 -14.17 -3.24
C TYR A 5 29.38 -13.24 -4.02
N GLY A 6 29.05 -11.96 -4.02
CA GLY A 6 29.78 -10.93 -4.76
C GLY A 6 29.56 -10.91 -6.28
N LYS A 7 28.69 -11.79 -6.83
CA LYS A 7 28.29 -11.76 -8.23
C LYS A 7 27.02 -10.95 -8.40
N GLU A 8 26.93 -10.25 -9.51
CA GLU A 8 25.73 -9.52 -9.89
C GLU A 8 24.64 -10.52 -10.32
N THR A 9 23.50 -10.48 -9.61
CA THR A 9 22.38 -11.39 -9.83
C THR A 9 21.09 -10.68 -10.21
N ASN A 10 21.03 -9.36 -9.97
CA ASN A 10 19.89 -8.51 -10.26
C ASN A 10 20.36 -7.11 -10.66
N ARG A 11 19.74 -6.55 -11.70
CA ARG A 11 19.95 -5.19 -12.22
C ARG A 11 18.59 -4.52 -12.33
N LEU A 12 18.45 -3.39 -11.67
CA LEU A 12 17.26 -2.57 -11.78
C LEU A 12 17.61 -1.26 -12.48
N TYR A 13 16.97 -1.01 -13.63
CA TYR A 13 17.06 0.23 -14.36
C TYR A 13 15.71 0.94 -14.29
N ARG A 14 15.72 2.19 -13.85
CA ARG A 14 14.51 3.03 -13.86
C ARG A 14 14.82 4.36 -14.49
N ASN A 15 14.01 4.73 -15.47
CA ASN A 15 14.06 6.02 -16.13
C ASN A 15 12.69 6.69 -15.97
N THR A 16 12.68 7.90 -15.43
CA THR A 16 11.48 8.70 -15.24
C THR A 16 11.66 10.04 -15.93
N TYR A 17 10.70 10.38 -16.77
CA TYR A 17 10.63 11.66 -17.48
C TYR A 17 9.33 12.33 -17.11
N SER A 18 9.39 13.60 -16.71
CA SER A 18 8.20 14.37 -16.36
C SER A 18 8.27 15.78 -16.89
N VAL A 19 7.12 16.30 -17.28
CA VAL A 19 6.91 17.70 -17.64
C VAL A 19 5.77 18.22 -16.79
N THR A 20 5.98 19.37 -16.14
CA THR A 20 4.97 20.05 -15.32
C THR A 20 4.76 21.46 -15.85
N TRP A 21 3.51 21.84 -15.99
CA TRP A 21 3.10 23.20 -16.31
C TRP A 21 2.10 23.71 -15.27
N ASN A 22 2.44 24.81 -14.62
CA ASN A 22 1.59 25.50 -13.65
C ASN A 22 1.18 26.86 -14.21
N GLY A 23 -0.10 27.17 -14.11
CA GLY A 23 -0.67 28.45 -14.53
C GLY A 23 -1.27 29.20 -13.35
N GLY A 24 -1.21 30.51 -13.40
CA GLY A 24 -1.89 31.41 -12.47
C GLY A 24 -2.50 32.59 -13.22
N TRP A 25 -3.68 33.03 -12.81
CA TRP A 25 -4.42 34.14 -13.40
C TRP A 25 -4.77 35.18 -12.35
N ASP A 26 -5.02 36.41 -12.79
CA ASP A 26 -5.29 37.56 -11.93
C ASP A 26 -6.55 37.40 -11.04
N ASN A 27 -7.48 36.51 -11.44
CA ASN A 27 -8.66 36.16 -10.64
C ASN A 27 -8.39 35.10 -9.56
N GLY A 28 -7.13 34.75 -9.31
CA GLY A 28 -6.71 33.77 -8.32
C GLY A 28 -6.89 32.31 -8.75
N VAL A 29 -7.40 32.04 -9.96
CA VAL A 29 -7.47 30.69 -10.50
C VAL A 29 -6.07 30.16 -10.77
N THR A 30 -5.79 28.93 -10.36
CA THR A 30 -4.52 28.27 -10.64
C THR A 30 -4.76 26.93 -11.31
N THR A 31 -3.81 26.47 -12.13
CA THR A 31 -3.83 25.14 -12.72
C THR A 31 -2.51 24.43 -12.49
N SER A 32 -2.58 23.12 -12.33
CA SER A 32 -1.42 22.25 -12.27
C SER A 32 -1.62 21.10 -13.27
N ASN A 33 -0.69 20.97 -14.20
CA ASN A 33 -0.76 19.95 -15.23
C ASN A 33 0.59 19.25 -15.32
N TRP A 34 0.58 17.93 -15.37
CA TRP A 34 1.83 17.20 -15.56
C TRP A 34 1.59 15.92 -16.36
N ALA A 35 2.63 15.53 -17.08
CA ALA A 35 2.73 14.28 -17.79
C ALA A 35 4.00 13.57 -17.34
N GLN A 36 3.92 12.29 -17.03
CA GLN A 36 5.04 11.47 -16.64
C GLN A 36 5.07 10.17 -17.43
N TYR A 37 6.26 9.80 -17.86
CA TYR A 37 6.55 8.46 -18.37
C TYR A 37 7.62 7.83 -17.52
N GLU A 38 7.37 6.62 -17.02
CA GLU A 38 8.33 5.81 -16.31
C GLU A 38 8.53 4.47 -17.03
N HIS A 39 9.78 4.07 -17.17
CA HIS A 39 10.15 2.73 -17.62
C HIS A 39 11.10 2.10 -16.61
N THR A 40 10.70 0.96 -16.08
CA THR A 40 11.51 0.14 -15.18
C THR A 40 11.81 -1.19 -15.84
N ARG A 41 13.08 -1.55 -15.92
CA ARG A 41 13.54 -2.89 -16.30
C ARG A 41 14.21 -3.55 -15.10
N ASN A 42 13.72 -4.70 -14.72
CA ASN A 42 14.36 -5.60 -13.75
C ASN A 42 14.93 -6.78 -14.53
N SER A 43 16.26 -6.80 -14.66
CA SER A 43 17.02 -7.89 -15.28
C SER A 43 17.58 -8.76 -14.16
N ARG A 44 17.10 -9.99 -14.03
CA ARG A 44 17.50 -10.89 -12.95
C ARG A 44 17.82 -12.29 -13.45
N LYS A 45 18.76 -12.95 -12.78
CA LYS A 45 18.96 -14.40 -12.99
C LYS A 45 17.73 -15.15 -12.51
N GLY A 46 17.42 -16.27 -13.16
CA GLY A 46 16.33 -17.11 -12.74
C GLY A 46 16.50 -17.52 -11.28
N GLU A 47 15.78 -16.85 -10.38
CA GLU A 47 15.73 -17.22 -8.98
C GLU A 47 15.15 -18.63 -8.85
N GLY A 48 15.61 -19.36 -7.85
CA GLY A 48 15.02 -20.64 -7.49
C GLY A 48 13.53 -20.47 -7.18
N LEU A 49 12.82 -21.59 -7.14
CA LEU A 49 11.40 -21.63 -6.83
C LEU A 49 11.11 -20.91 -5.51
N ALA A 50 10.02 -20.17 -5.43
CA ALA A 50 9.56 -19.55 -4.21
C ALA A 50 9.47 -20.60 -3.08
N GLY A 51 9.98 -20.26 -1.89
CA GLY A 51 10.10 -21.21 -0.78
C GLY A 51 11.23 -22.22 -0.93
N GLY A 52 12.06 -22.11 -1.96
CA GLY A 52 13.33 -22.83 -2.05
C GLY A 52 14.43 -22.20 -1.19
N THR A 53 15.60 -22.80 -1.22
CA THR A 53 16.77 -22.25 -0.50
C THR A 53 17.20 -20.94 -1.16
N GLU A 54 17.30 -19.86 -0.40
CA GLU A 54 17.77 -18.57 -0.89
C GLU A 54 19.15 -18.65 -1.54
N GLY A 55 19.33 -17.89 -2.64
CA GLY A 55 20.58 -17.84 -3.39
C GLY A 55 20.86 -19.02 -4.31
N ILE A 56 19.90 -19.93 -4.49
CA ILE A 56 19.95 -20.95 -5.53
C ILE A 56 19.23 -20.43 -6.75
N PHE A 57 19.95 -20.34 -7.89
CA PHE A 57 19.40 -19.93 -9.16
C PHE A 57 19.12 -21.16 -10.03
N SER A 58 17.95 -21.17 -10.66
CA SER A 58 17.57 -22.22 -11.62
C SER A 58 18.30 -22.07 -12.96
N SER A 59 18.76 -20.85 -13.26
CA SER A 59 19.48 -20.50 -14.49
C SER A 59 20.48 -19.39 -14.20
N ASN A 60 21.64 -19.44 -14.88
CA ASN A 60 22.62 -18.33 -14.91
C ASN A 60 22.28 -17.25 -15.96
N GLN A 61 21.23 -17.45 -16.74
CA GLN A 61 20.78 -16.46 -17.73
C GLN A 61 19.92 -15.40 -17.05
N PHE A 62 20.08 -14.18 -17.52
CA PHE A 62 19.22 -13.08 -17.10
C PHE A 62 17.88 -13.13 -17.84
N SER A 63 16.80 -12.87 -17.12
CA SER A 63 15.46 -12.67 -17.64
C SER A 63 14.99 -11.28 -17.30
N ASP A 64 14.38 -10.60 -18.26
CA ASP A 64 13.94 -9.22 -18.10
C ASP A 64 12.43 -9.15 -17.82
N ILE A 65 12.09 -8.32 -16.84
CA ILE A 65 10.73 -7.84 -16.59
C ILE A 65 10.73 -6.35 -16.89
N ASP A 66 9.92 -5.95 -17.85
CA ASP A 66 9.75 -4.55 -18.24
C ASP A 66 8.38 -4.05 -17.75
N LEU A 67 8.38 -2.92 -17.05
CA LEU A 67 7.18 -2.18 -16.66
C LEU A 67 7.27 -0.77 -17.22
N SER A 68 6.25 -0.32 -17.92
CA SER A 68 6.09 1.08 -18.33
C SER A 68 4.79 1.65 -17.77
N ASP A 69 4.87 2.88 -17.31
CA ASP A 69 3.76 3.64 -16.71
C ASP A 69 3.70 5.02 -17.37
N VAL A 70 2.54 5.38 -17.89
CA VAL A 70 2.24 6.71 -18.43
C VAL A 70 1.17 7.33 -17.56
N MET A 71 1.45 8.51 -17.02
CA MET A 71 0.53 9.27 -16.19
C MET A 71 0.29 10.65 -16.76
N LEU A 72 -0.96 11.05 -16.86
CA LEU A 72 -1.40 12.41 -17.19
C LEU A 72 -2.28 12.93 -16.07
N HIS A 73 -2.04 14.16 -15.65
CA HIS A 73 -2.80 14.83 -14.61
C HIS A 73 -3.09 16.27 -15.02
N SER A 74 -4.30 16.71 -14.76
CA SER A 74 -4.71 18.11 -14.94
C SER A 74 -5.69 18.50 -13.85
N GLU A 75 -5.41 19.61 -13.18
CA GLU A 75 -6.31 20.17 -12.17
C GLU A 75 -6.39 21.68 -12.29
N VAL A 76 -7.52 22.22 -11.85
CA VAL A 76 -7.78 23.65 -11.71
C VAL A 76 -8.30 23.93 -10.32
N ASN A 77 -7.76 24.96 -9.67
CA ASN A 77 -8.21 25.47 -8.39
C ASN A 77 -8.89 26.83 -8.62
N ILE A 78 -10.13 26.96 -8.17
CA ILE A 78 -11.00 28.09 -8.41
C ILE A 78 -11.43 28.66 -7.05
N PRO A 79 -10.80 29.77 -6.59
CA PRO A 79 -11.29 30.49 -5.43
C PRO A 79 -12.57 31.26 -5.78
N PHE A 80 -13.55 31.20 -4.92
CA PHE A 80 -14.79 31.96 -5.08
C PHE A 80 -15.49 32.17 -3.74
N ASP A 81 -16.32 33.21 -3.69
CA ASP A 81 -17.13 33.56 -2.54
C ASP A 81 -18.60 33.30 -2.88
N LEU A 82 -19.17 32.29 -2.23
CA LEU A 82 -20.61 32.02 -2.26
C LEU A 82 -21.02 31.62 -0.85
N TRP A 83 -21.65 32.54 -0.12
CA TRP A 83 -21.97 32.50 1.32
C TRP A 83 -20.73 32.48 2.24
N VAL A 84 -19.68 31.75 1.85
CA VAL A 84 -18.40 31.64 2.56
C VAL A 84 -17.27 31.57 1.55
N ASN A 85 -16.04 31.83 1.99
CA ASN A 85 -14.85 31.65 1.17
C ASN A 85 -14.69 30.18 0.81
N GLN A 86 -14.47 29.88 -0.45
CA GLN A 86 -14.36 28.52 -0.98
C GLN A 86 -13.22 28.44 -1.99
N ASN A 87 -12.63 27.25 -2.06
CA ASN A 87 -11.67 26.91 -3.10
C ASN A 87 -12.05 25.54 -3.69
N LEU A 88 -12.58 25.56 -4.90
CA LEU A 88 -12.99 24.37 -5.63
C LEU A 88 -11.82 23.87 -6.48
N THR A 89 -11.41 22.64 -6.25
CA THR A 89 -10.49 21.89 -7.09
C THR A 89 -11.26 20.93 -7.97
N LEU A 90 -11.06 21.00 -9.28
CA LEU A 90 -11.56 20.03 -10.26
C LEU A 90 -10.38 19.43 -10.99
N GLY A 91 -10.38 18.12 -11.20
CA GLY A 91 -9.28 17.50 -11.90
C GLY A 91 -9.62 16.20 -12.60
N THR A 92 -8.69 15.79 -13.44
CA THR A 92 -8.72 14.53 -14.19
C THR A 92 -7.35 13.88 -14.21
N GLU A 93 -7.34 12.57 -14.19
CA GLU A 93 -6.12 11.76 -14.30
C GLU A 93 -6.34 10.63 -15.29
N TRP A 94 -5.29 10.27 -16.00
CA TRP A 94 -5.22 9.05 -16.79
C TRP A 94 -3.89 8.36 -16.53
N ASN A 95 -3.96 7.07 -16.23
CA ASN A 95 -2.80 6.22 -16.00
C ASN A 95 -2.91 4.97 -16.87
N GLN A 96 -1.82 4.60 -17.53
CA GLN A 96 -1.70 3.36 -18.27
C GLN A 96 -0.45 2.61 -17.83
N GLN A 97 -0.64 1.39 -17.36
CA GLN A 97 0.44 0.46 -17.00
C GLN A 97 0.53 -0.67 -18.01
N ARG A 98 1.74 -0.96 -18.46
CA ARG A 98 2.06 -2.11 -19.33
C ARG A 98 3.23 -2.86 -18.74
N MET A 99 3.09 -4.17 -18.63
CA MET A 99 4.13 -5.06 -18.15
C MET A 99 4.40 -6.15 -19.15
N LYS A 100 5.68 -6.49 -19.32
CA LYS A 100 6.13 -7.67 -20.03
C LYS A 100 6.99 -8.49 -19.06
N ASP A 101 6.52 -9.67 -18.71
CA ASP A 101 7.22 -10.59 -17.82
C ASP A 101 7.36 -11.96 -18.48
N ASN A 102 8.52 -12.19 -19.07
CA ASN A 102 8.84 -13.44 -19.74
C ASN A 102 9.12 -14.58 -18.73
N ALA A 103 9.50 -14.24 -17.49
CA ALA A 103 9.86 -15.25 -16.50
C ALA A 103 8.63 -15.85 -15.83
N SER A 104 7.75 -15.01 -15.25
CA SER A 104 6.62 -15.49 -14.42
C SER A 104 5.41 -15.89 -15.26
N ASN A 105 5.12 -15.14 -16.35
CA ASN A 105 3.95 -15.42 -17.19
C ASN A 105 4.16 -16.62 -18.14
N THR A 106 5.39 -16.99 -18.41
CA THR A 106 5.73 -18.08 -19.35
C THR A 106 6.54 -19.21 -18.71
N GLN A 107 6.71 -19.17 -17.37
CA GLN A 107 7.50 -20.21 -16.71
C GLN A 107 6.87 -21.61 -16.89
N GLU A 108 7.73 -22.62 -16.99
CA GLU A 108 7.30 -24.02 -17.08
C GLU A 108 6.56 -24.48 -15.81
N LEU A 109 5.63 -25.40 -16.00
CA LEU A 109 4.86 -26.00 -14.92
C LEU A 109 5.68 -27.06 -14.16
N SER A 110 6.72 -26.65 -13.44
CA SER A 110 7.66 -27.55 -12.73
C SER A 110 7.01 -28.48 -11.72
N GLY A 111 5.87 -28.07 -11.13
CA GLY A 111 5.06 -28.88 -10.22
C GLY A 111 4.08 -29.84 -10.91
N GLY A 112 4.10 -29.94 -12.23
CA GLY A 112 3.21 -30.77 -13.04
C GLY A 112 2.11 -29.97 -13.75
N GLU A 113 1.43 -30.63 -14.67
CA GLU A 113 0.40 -30.00 -15.52
C GLU A 113 -0.80 -29.51 -14.72
N ILE A 114 -1.37 -28.39 -15.19
CA ILE A 114 -2.62 -27.82 -14.72
C ILE A 114 -3.61 -27.87 -15.90
N PRO A 115 -4.81 -28.46 -15.77
CA PRO A 115 -5.80 -28.49 -16.83
C PRO A 115 -6.14 -27.09 -17.36
N GLY A 116 -6.17 -26.97 -18.68
CA GLY A 116 -6.42 -25.68 -19.33
C GLY A 116 -5.21 -24.75 -19.42
N TYR A 117 -4.05 -25.17 -18.91
CA TYR A 117 -2.80 -24.42 -18.99
C TYR A 117 -1.80 -25.06 -19.91
N ASP A 118 -1.52 -24.37 -21.00
CA ASP A 118 -0.38 -24.67 -21.87
C ASP A 118 0.79 -23.73 -21.50
N SER A 119 1.92 -24.31 -21.09
CA SER A 119 3.13 -23.57 -20.76
C SER A 119 3.70 -22.82 -21.97
N THR A 120 3.36 -23.24 -23.20
CA THR A 120 3.89 -22.65 -24.45
C THR A 120 3.06 -21.49 -25.00
N GLY A 121 1.80 -21.38 -24.60
CA GLY A 121 0.83 -20.40 -25.13
C GLY A 121 0.57 -19.19 -24.24
N ARG A 122 1.17 -19.09 -23.04
CA ARG A 122 0.89 -17.99 -22.11
C ARG A 122 1.52 -16.67 -22.57
N SER A 123 0.73 -15.59 -22.50
CA SER A 123 1.21 -14.26 -22.86
C SER A 123 2.08 -13.65 -21.76
N PRO A 124 3.26 -13.11 -22.09
CA PRO A 124 4.06 -12.35 -21.12
C PRO A 124 3.53 -10.94 -20.86
N TYR A 125 2.50 -10.50 -21.58
CA TYR A 125 2.02 -9.13 -21.54
C TYR A 125 0.81 -8.98 -20.60
N SER A 126 0.83 -7.89 -19.83
CA SER A 126 -0.29 -7.43 -19.02
C SER A 126 -0.46 -5.93 -19.18
N LYS A 127 -1.71 -5.44 -19.18
CA LYS A 127 -2.02 -4.02 -19.32
C LYS A 127 -3.21 -3.67 -18.44
N ALA A 128 -3.17 -2.49 -17.83
CA ALA A 128 -4.31 -1.86 -17.17
C ALA A 128 -4.33 -0.36 -17.44
N GLU A 129 -5.52 0.21 -17.45
CA GLU A 129 -5.76 1.65 -17.60
C GLU A 129 -6.74 2.11 -16.52
N ILE A 130 -6.49 3.32 -16.01
CA ILE A 130 -7.39 4.01 -15.09
C ILE A 130 -7.62 5.41 -15.62
N PHE A 131 -8.88 5.79 -15.75
CA PHE A 131 -9.31 7.16 -15.98
C PHE A 131 -10.06 7.66 -14.75
N SER A 132 -9.76 8.87 -14.28
CA SER A 132 -10.32 9.42 -13.06
C SER A 132 -10.78 10.87 -13.25
N LEU A 133 -11.88 11.20 -12.58
CA LEU A 133 -12.38 12.56 -12.40
C LEU A 133 -12.54 12.82 -10.91
N PHE A 134 -12.16 14.00 -10.45
CA PHE A 134 -12.31 14.38 -9.04
C PHE A 134 -12.71 15.82 -8.86
N ALA A 135 -13.40 16.07 -7.76
CA ALA A 135 -13.78 17.38 -7.27
C ALA A 135 -13.60 17.42 -5.76
N GLU A 136 -13.05 18.52 -5.26
CA GLU A 136 -12.90 18.82 -3.84
C GLU A 136 -13.22 20.29 -3.60
N ASN A 137 -13.94 20.61 -2.53
CA ASN A 137 -14.24 22.00 -2.18
C ASN A 137 -13.83 22.29 -0.73
N ASN A 138 -12.86 23.17 -0.54
CA ASN A 138 -12.47 23.67 0.77
C ASN A 138 -13.34 24.87 1.12
N MET A 139 -14.18 24.74 2.15
CA MET A 139 -15.17 25.73 2.58
C MET A 139 -14.83 26.27 3.96
N GLU A 140 -14.53 27.57 4.08
CA GLU A 140 -14.36 28.24 5.35
C GLU A 140 -15.75 28.62 5.92
N VAL A 141 -16.43 27.62 6.53
CA VAL A 141 -17.82 27.77 7.02
C VAL A 141 -17.93 28.83 8.10
N THR A 142 -16.89 28.97 8.94
CA THR A 142 -16.64 30.06 9.88
C THR A 142 -15.15 30.29 9.96
N ASP A 143 -14.72 31.36 10.66
CA ASP A 143 -13.30 31.69 10.89
C ASP A 143 -12.51 30.54 11.55
N THR A 144 -13.20 29.62 12.22
CA THR A 144 -12.59 28.50 12.94
C THR A 144 -13.02 27.13 12.40
N THR A 145 -13.91 27.08 11.39
CA THR A 145 -14.47 25.84 10.87
C THR A 145 -14.19 25.70 9.38
N MET A 146 -13.44 24.70 9.00
CA MET A 146 -13.26 24.31 7.60
C MET A 146 -13.92 22.97 7.32
N LEU A 147 -14.74 22.91 6.28
CA LEU A 147 -15.40 21.71 5.79
C LEU A 147 -14.89 21.39 4.37
N THR A 148 -14.49 20.16 4.13
CA THR A 148 -13.93 19.74 2.85
C THR A 148 -14.65 18.48 2.34
N PRO A 149 -15.77 18.63 1.61
CA PRO A 149 -16.35 17.54 0.82
C PRO A 149 -15.52 17.27 -0.43
N ALA A 150 -15.39 16.00 -0.80
CA ALA A 150 -14.76 15.60 -2.05
C ALA A 150 -15.43 14.37 -2.66
N LEU A 151 -15.30 14.21 -3.97
CA LEU A 151 -15.79 13.07 -4.71
C LEU A 151 -14.81 12.73 -5.83
N ARG A 152 -14.43 11.45 -5.91
CA ARG A 152 -13.63 10.93 -7.01
C ARG A 152 -14.37 9.79 -7.70
N PHE A 153 -14.34 9.79 -9.01
CA PHE A 153 -14.76 8.70 -9.88
C PHE A 153 -13.54 8.11 -10.56
N ASP A 154 -13.43 6.77 -10.55
CA ASP A 154 -12.40 6.02 -11.25
C ASP A 154 -13.05 4.98 -12.17
N HIS A 155 -12.58 4.90 -13.42
CA HIS A 155 -12.88 3.83 -14.35
C HIS A 155 -11.60 3.03 -14.62
N HIS A 156 -11.57 1.79 -14.15
CA HIS A 156 -10.45 0.88 -14.36
C HIS A 156 -10.79 -0.16 -15.41
N SER A 157 -9.92 -0.38 -16.39
CA SER A 157 -10.16 -1.26 -17.54
C SER A 157 -10.49 -2.71 -17.20
N ILE A 158 -10.12 -3.19 -16.00
CA ILE A 158 -10.36 -4.58 -15.56
C ILE A 158 -11.50 -4.65 -14.54
N VAL A 159 -11.45 -3.82 -13.48
CA VAL A 159 -12.38 -3.92 -12.35
C VAL A 159 -13.55 -2.91 -12.41
N GLY A 160 -13.64 -2.12 -13.48
CA GLY A 160 -14.77 -1.24 -13.75
C GLY A 160 -14.78 0.05 -12.92
N ASN A 161 -15.98 0.52 -12.59
CA ASN A 161 -16.22 1.83 -12.01
C ASN A 161 -16.15 1.82 -10.48
N ASN A 162 -15.62 2.90 -9.93
CA ASN A 162 -15.60 3.15 -8.50
C ASN A 162 -15.89 4.62 -8.19
N TRP A 163 -16.59 4.86 -7.08
CA TRP A 163 -16.85 6.18 -6.51
C TRP A 163 -16.25 6.26 -5.13
N SER A 164 -15.47 7.30 -4.86
CA SER A 164 -14.79 7.54 -3.59
C SER A 164 -15.19 8.90 -3.02
N PRO A 165 -16.31 9.00 -2.29
CA PRO A 165 -16.67 10.20 -1.54
C PRO A 165 -15.81 10.35 -0.29
N SER A 166 -15.57 11.60 0.11
CA SER A 166 -14.98 11.94 1.41
C SER A 166 -15.55 13.23 1.98
N LEU A 167 -15.45 13.34 3.29
CA LEU A 167 -15.83 14.56 4.03
C LEU A 167 -14.84 14.73 5.18
N ASN A 168 -14.18 15.87 5.22
CA ASN A 168 -13.28 16.27 6.29
C ASN A 168 -13.79 17.54 6.98
N LEU A 169 -13.59 17.61 8.29
CA LEU A 169 -13.89 18.75 9.14
C LEU A 169 -12.67 19.10 9.96
N SER A 170 -12.31 20.39 9.98
CA SER A 170 -11.36 20.96 10.92
C SER A 170 -12.06 22.06 11.71
N GLN A 171 -12.08 21.94 13.04
CA GLN A 171 -12.74 22.86 13.95
C GLN A 171 -11.78 23.38 14.99
N GLY A 172 -11.51 24.68 14.97
CA GLY A 172 -10.80 25.38 16.04
C GLY A 172 -11.66 25.44 17.31
N LEU A 173 -11.05 25.10 18.44
CA LEU A 173 -11.66 25.11 19.77
C LEU A 173 -10.83 26.03 20.68
N GLY A 174 -11.19 27.32 20.72
CA GLY A 174 -10.34 28.36 21.30
C GLY A 174 -9.09 28.57 20.46
N ASP A 175 -8.03 29.10 21.10
CA ASP A 175 -6.81 29.52 20.40
C ASP A 175 -5.80 28.37 20.20
N ASP A 176 -5.88 27.33 21.01
CA ASP A 176 -4.82 26.32 21.12
C ASP A 176 -5.21 24.92 20.62
N PHE A 177 -6.51 24.63 20.52
CA PHE A 177 -6.99 23.29 20.16
C PHE A 177 -7.66 23.26 18.78
N THR A 178 -7.44 22.14 18.06
CA THR A 178 -8.13 21.85 16.80
C THR A 178 -8.67 20.42 16.82
N LEU A 179 -9.98 20.29 16.62
CA LEU A 179 -10.64 19.00 16.38
C LEU A 179 -10.60 18.72 14.87
N LYS A 180 -10.12 17.53 14.50
CA LYS A 180 -10.09 17.06 13.11
C LYS A 180 -10.93 15.79 13.01
N MET A 181 -11.79 15.71 12.01
CA MET A 181 -12.64 14.54 11.75
C MET A 181 -12.65 14.25 10.27
N GLY A 182 -12.62 12.95 9.93
CA GLY A 182 -12.64 12.53 8.54
C GLY A 182 -13.42 11.23 8.36
N ILE A 183 -14.12 11.14 7.24
CA ILE A 183 -14.67 9.91 6.70
C ILE A 183 -14.43 9.87 5.20
N ALA A 184 -13.85 8.78 4.71
CA ALA A 184 -13.56 8.62 3.30
C ALA A 184 -13.76 7.17 2.85
N ARG A 185 -14.27 6.99 1.64
CA ARG A 185 -14.21 5.71 0.95
C ARG A 185 -12.96 5.68 0.08
N ALA A 186 -12.06 4.73 0.36
CA ALA A 186 -10.86 4.50 -0.43
C ALA A 186 -11.07 3.30 -1.36
N TYR A 187 -10.27 3.27 -2.43
CA TYR A 187 -10.29 2.30 -3.50
C TYR A 187 -8.86 1.90 -3.86
N LYS A 188 -8.66 0.59 -4.10
CA LYS A 188 -7.40 0.05 -4.61
C LYS A 188 -7.69 -1.00 -5.66
N ALA A 189 -7.22 -0.77 -6.87
CA ALA A 189 -7.27 -1.76 -7.94
C ALA A 189 -6.29 -2.92 -7.67
N PRO A 190 -6.59 -4.15 -8.10
CA PRO A 190 -5.63 -5.24 -8.09
C PRO A 190 -4.44 -4.94 -9.02
N SER A 191 -3.28 -5.49 -8.71
CA SER A 191 -2.09 -5.36 -9.54
C SER A 191 -2.19 -6.18 -10.82
N LEU A 192 -1.32 -5.88 -11.81
CA LEU A 192 -1.25 -6.62 -13.07
C LEU A 192 -1.01 -8.12 -12.86
N TYR A 193 -0.22 -8.51 -11.85
CA TYR A 193 0.01 -9.92 -11.52
C TYR A 193 -1.22 -10.58 -10.90
N GLN A 194 -1.95 -9.86 -10.06
CA GLN A 194 -3.13 -10.40 -9.39
C GLN A 194 -4.27 -10.70 -10.35
N THR A 195 -4.42 -9.89 -11.40
CA THR A 195 -5.50 -10.04 -12.38
C THR A 195 -5.14 -10.90 -13.58
N ASN A 196 -3.87 -11.21 -13.81
CA ASN A 196 -3.47 -11.93 -15.02
C ASN A 196 -3.49 -13.46 -14.81
N PRO A 197 -4.45 -14.20 -15.39
CA PRO A 197 -4.52 -15.65 -15.28
C PRO A 197 -3.33 -16.38 -15.94
N ASN A 198 -2.55 -15.71 -16.80
CA ASN A 198 -1.31 -16.26 -17.34
C ASN A 198 -0.14 -16.22 -16.33
N TYR A 199 -0.24 -15.39 -15.28
CA TYR A 199 0.73 -15.37 -14.22
C TYR A 199 0.55 -16.58 -13.30
N ILE A 200 1.57 -17.43 -13.25
CA ILE A 200 1.62 -18.58 -12.35
C ILE A 200 2.97 -18.61 -11.66
N LEU A 201 2.96 -18.53 -10.35
CA LEU A 201 4.13 -18.66 -9.50
C LEU A 201 4.14 -20.02 -8.84
N TYR A 202 5.20 -20.81 -9.05
CA TYR A 202 5.39 -22.10 -8.35
C TYR A 202 6.16 -21.88 -7.04
N SER A 203 5.66 -22.47 -5.98
CA SER A 203 6.31 -22.52 -4.67
C SER A 203 6.49 -23.97 -4.21
N LYS A 204 7.62 -24.27 -3.57
CA LYS A 204 7.87 -25.57 -2.93
C LYS A 204 7.09 -25.80 -1.63
N GLY A 205 6.04 -25.03 -1.36
CA GLY A 205 5.13 -25.21 -0.24
C GLY A 205 5.28 -24.22 0.90
N GLN A 206 6.25 -23.30 0.86
CA GLN A 206 6.41 -22.28 1.91
C GLN A 206 5.60 -21.01 1.69
N GLY A 207 4.88 -20.88 0.60
CA GLY A 207 4.07 -19.71 0.28
C GLY A 207 2.57 -19.95 0.22
N CYS A 208 2.13 -21.19 0.38
CA CYS A 208 0.73 -21.58 0.21
C CYS A 208 0.16 -22.15 1.51
N TYR A 209 -1.07 -21.78 1.81
CA TYR A 209 -1.75 -22.28 2.99
C TYR A 209 -1.98 -23.80 2.90
N ALA A 210 -1.56 -24.51 3.94
CA ALA A 210 -1.78 -25.96 4.11
C ALA A 210 -1.24 -26.89 2.98
N SER A 211 -0.46 -26.39 2.01
CA SER A 211 0.09 -27.24 0.94
C SER A 211 1.23 -28.11 1.45
N LYS A 212 1.16 -29.43 1.15
CA LYS A 212 2.15 -30.40 1.61
C LYS A 212 3.27 -30.69 0.60
N SER A 213 3.04 -30.48 -0.68
CA SER A 213 3.93 -30.94 -1.76
C SER A 213 4.36 -29.86 -2.75
N GLY A 214 3.98 -28.63 -2.49
CA GLY A 214 4.18 -27.49 -3.40
C GLY A 214 2.86 -26.98 -3.92
N CYS A 215 2.90 -25.76 -4.43
CA CYS A 215 1.71 -25.09 -4.92
C CYS A 215 2.03 -24.15 -6.06
N TYR A 216 1.00 -23.86 -6.82
CA TYR A 216 0.94 -22.72 -7.74
C TYR A 216 0.07 -21.62 -7.17
N LEU A 217 0.45 -20.37 -7.38
CA LEU A 217 -0.40 -19.21 -7.19
C LEU A 217 -0.63 -18.54 -8.54
N GLN A 218 -1.89 -18.44 -8.92
CA GLN A 218 -2.35 -17.95 -10.21
C GLN A 218 -3.03 -16.59 -10.07
N GLY A 219 -2.89 -15.73 -11.09
CA GLY A 219 -3.70 -14.54 -11.24
C GLY A 219 -5.18 -14.89 -11.47
N ASN A 220 -6.08 -13.96 -11.12
CA ASN A 220 -7.53 -14.14 -11.21
C ASN A 220 -8.15 -12.88 -11.81
N ASP A 221 -8.75 -12.98 -12.99
CA ASP A 221 -9.40 -11.88 -13.71
C ASP A 221 -10.80 -11.54 -13.18
N ASP A 222 -11.37 -12.39 -12.31
CA ASP A 222 -12.63 -12.13 -11.60
C ASP A 222 -12.48 -11.28 -10.33
N LEU A 223 -11.25 -10.84 -10.00
CA LEU A 223 -11.02 -10.02 -8.83
C LEU A 223 -11.76 -8.69 -8.88
N LYS A 224 -12.36 -8.36 -7.74
CA LYS A 224 -12.94 -7.04 -7.48
C LYS A 224 -11.91 -6.13 -6.83
N ALA A 225 -12.07 -4.82 -7.03
CA ALA A 225 -11.26 -3.85 -6.32
C ALA A 225 -11.44 -3.94 -4.80
N GLU A 226 -10.35 -3.74 -4.07
CA GLU A 226 -10.42 -3.51 -2.62
C GLU A 226 -11.06 -2.14 -2.36
N THR A 227 -11.94 -2.06 -1.39
CA THR A 227 -12.49 -0.79 -0.91
C THR A 227 -12.41 -0.73 0.61
N SER A 228 -12.29 0.47 1.15
CA SER A 228 -12.37 0.67 2.60
C SER A 228 -13.16 1.93 2.95
N ILE A 229 -13.81 1.90 4.10
CA ILE A 229 -14.35 3.10 4.75
C ILE A 229 -13.37 3.46 5.86
N ASN A 230 -12.72 4.59 5.70
CA ASN A 230 -11.74 5.13 6.63
C ASN A 230 -12.43 6.20 7.48
N LYS A 231 -12.26 6.12 8.79
CA LYS A 231 -12.82 7.05 9.77
C LYS A 231 -11.71 7.47 10.70
N GLU A 232 -11.67 8.76 11.00
CA GLU A 232 -10.70 9.33 11.92
C GLU A 232 -11.32 10.45 12.74
N ILE A 233 -10.87 10.56 13.99
CA ILE A 233 -11.17 11.67 14.89
C ILE A 233 -9.89 11.96 15.65
N GLY A 234 -9.41 13.21 15.55
CA GLY A 234 -8.20 13.68 16.18
C GLY A 234 -8.40 14.99 16.92
N LEU A 235 -7.70 15.13 18.02
CA LEU A 235 -7.57 16.40 18.76
C LEU A 235 -6.10 16.80 18.77
N GLU A 236 -5.82 18.03 18.37
CA GLU A 236 -4.49 18.62 18.33
C GLU A 236 -4.44 19.84 19.24
N PHE A 237 -3.40 19.94 20.04
CA PHE A 237 -3.03 21.12 20.81
C PHE A 237 -1.75 21.73 20.25
N LYS A 238 -1.73 23.05 20.06
CA LYS A 238 -0.55 23.76 19.57
C LYS A 238 -0.43 25.12 20.26
N ARG A 239 0.66 25.34 21.00
CA ARG A 239 0.97 26.58 21.68
C ARG A 239 2.46 26.71 21.98
N ASP A 240 3.05 27.87 21.74
CA ASP A 240 4.42 28.22 22.13
C ASP A 240 5.49 27.16 21.75
N GLY A 241 5.35 26.57 20.55
CA GLY A 241 6.23 25.50 20.05
C GLY A 241 5.87 24.09 20.55
N TRP A 242 4.96 23.95 21.52
CA TRP A 242 4.36 22.67 21.88
C TRP A 242 3.38 22.22 20.81
N LEU A 243 3.44 20.93 20.50
CA LEU A 243 2.44 20.24 19.70
C LEU A 243 2.11 18.91 20.40
N ALA A 244 0.86 18.70 20.69
CA ALA A 244 0.37 17.41 21.17
C ALA A 244 -0.86 17.02 20.36
N GLY A 245 -0.91 15.79 19.87
CA GLY A 245 -2.02 15.30 19.09
C GLY A 245 -2.34 13.86 19.42
N VAL A 246 -3.60 13.48 19.39
CA VAL A 246 -4.07 12.12 19.42
C VAL A 246 -5.16 11.93 18.39
N THR A 247 -5.05 10.85 17.60
CA THR A 247 -6.03 10.51 16.56
C THR A 247 -6.43 9.05 16.72
N TRP A 248 -7.69 8.80 16.84
CA TRP A 248 -8.27 7.47 16.63
C TRP A 248 -8.57 7.30 15.15
N PHE A 249 -8.22 6.12 14.61
CA PHE A 249 -8.54 5.76 13.24
C PHE A 249 -9.14 4.36 13.16
N ARG A 250 -10.02 4.16 12.18
CA ARG A 250 -10.57 2.85 11.86
C ARG A 250 -10.83 2.71 10.36
N ASN A 251 -10.28 1.65 9.77
CA ASN A 251 -10.41 1.30 8.37
C ASN A 251 -11.16 -0.03 8.26
N ASP A 252 -12.38 0.01 7.75
CA ASP A 252 -13.20 -1.17 7.47
C ASP A 252 -13.06 -1.55 5.99
N TYR A 253 -12.37 -2.65 5.71
CA TYR A 253 -12.07 -3.15 4.36
C TYR A 253 -13.14 -4.11 3.85
N ARG A 254 -13.39 -4.05 2.54
CA ARG A 254 -14.17 -5.02 1.78
C ARG A 254 -13.37 -5.46 0.56
N ASN A 255 -13.55 -6.74 0.18
CA ASN A 255 -12.89 -7.34 -0.98
C ASN A 255 -11.35 -7.22 -0.92
N LYS A 256 -10.75 -7.33 0.27
CA LYS A 256 -9.30 -7.32 0.41
C LYS A 256 -8.70 -8.46 -0.41
N ILE A 257 -7.71 -8.16 -1.24
CA ILE A 257 -7.10 -9.16 -2.13
C ILE A 257 -5.99 -9.88 -1.36
N GLU A 258 -6.12 -11.20 -1.26
CA GLU A 258 -5.14 -12.10 -0.62
C GLU A 258 -4.96 -13.36 -1.47
N ALA A 259 -3.87 -14.11 -1.22
CA ALA A 259 -3.75 -15.46 -1.76
C ALA A 259 -4.80 -16.36 -1.09
N GLY A 260 -5.48 -17.20 -1.88
CA GLY A 260 -6.53 -18.07 -1.41
C GLY A 260 -6.10 -19.02 -0.30
N TYR A 261 -7.03 -19.38 0.57
CA TYR A 261 -6.80 -20.30 1.69
C TYR A 261 -7.09 -21.75 1.33
N ALA A 262 -7.81 -22.00 0.23
CA ALA A 262 -8.12 -23.32 -0.27
C ALA A 262 -7.62 -23.48 -1.71
N PRO A 263 -7.10 -24.66 -2.10
CA PRO A 263 -6.74 -24.89 -3.47
C PRO A 263 -8.01 -24.95 -4.35
N VAL A 264 -7.95 -24.29 -5.50
CA VAL A 264 -8.99 -24.39 -6.53
C VAL A 264 -8.85 -25.69 -7.34
N TYR A 265 -7.67 -26.29 -7.33
CA TYR A 265 -7.37 -27.54 -8.00
C TYR A 265 -6.13 -28.20 -7.38
N THR A 266 -6.09 -29.54 -7.39
CA THR A 266 -4.89 -30.32 -7.03
C THR A 266 -4.57 -31.27 -8.19
N ASN A 267 -3.36 -31.20 -8.73
CA ASN A 267 -2.97 -32.01 -9.88
C ASN A 267 -2.59 -33.46 -9.50
N GLY A 268 -2.35 -34.30 -10.52
CA GLY A 268 -2.00 -35.71 -10.32
C GLY A 268 -0.68 -35.98 -9.58
N LYS A 269 0.17 -34.95 -9.39
CA LYS A 269 1.40 -35.00 -8.57
C LYS A 269 1.17 -34.50 -7.13
N GLY A 270 -0.05 -34.14 -6.78
CA GLY A 270 -0.40 -33.58 -5.46
C GLY A 270 0.02 -32.12 -5.29
N THR A 271 0.30 -31.39 -6.37
CA THR A 271 0.59 -29.97 -6.34
C THR A 271 -0.73 -29.19 -6.37
N ASP A 272 -0.91 -28.32 -5.40
CA ASP A 272 -2.11 -27.51 -5.25
C ASP A 272 -2.04 -26.24 -6.09
N LEU A 273 -3.15 -25.82 -6.70
CA LEU A 273 -3.33 -24.55 -7.38
C LEU A 273 -4.17 -23.64 -6.51
N TYR A 274 -3.62 -22.51 -6.11
CA TYR A 274 -4.30 -21.41 -5.45
C TYR A 274 -4.47 -20.23 -6.41
N GLN A 275 -5.48 -19.42 -6.19
CA GLN A 275 -5.71 -18.17 -6.91
C GLN A 275 -5.73 -16.99 -5.95
N TRP A 276 -5.45 -15.81 -6.48
CA TRP A 276 -5.79 -14.58 -5.76
C TRP A 276 -7.31 -14.49 -5.60
N GLU A 277 -7.76 -14.12 -4.41
CA GLU A 277 -9.19 -14.00 -4.10
C GLU A 277 -9.49 -12.77 -3.25
N ASN A 278 -10.75 -12.38 -3.22
CA ASN A 278 -11.23 -11.29 -2.39
C ASN A 278 -11.71 -11.83 -1.04
N VAL A 279 -11.03 -11.43 0.04
CA VAL A 279 -11.50 -11.66 1.40
C VAL A 279 -12.63 -10.67 1.70
N PRO A 280 -13.81 -11.13 2.16
CA PRO A 280 -14.99 -10.29 2.23
C PRO A 280 -14.85 -9.07 3.13
N LYS A 281 -14.25 -9.23 4.34
CA LYS A 281 -14.18 -8.17 5.34
C LYS A 281 -12.93 -8.25 6.21
N ALA A 282 -12.29 -7.09 6.39
CA ALA A 282 -11.20 -6.91 7.34
C ALA A 282 -11.32 -5.57 8.07
N VAL A 283 -10.63 -5.43 9.20
CA VAL A 283 -10.60 -4.19 9.98
C VAL A 283 -9.19 -3.91 10.48
N VAL A 284 -8.80 -2.64 10.40
CA VAL A 284 -7.60 -2.10 11.02
C VAL A 284 -8.02 -0.88 11.83
N GLU A 285 -7.68 -0.85 13.11
CA GLU A 285 -8.09 0.21 14.05
C GLU A 285 -6.97 0.47 15.05
N GLY A 286 -6.75 1.73 15.37
CA GLY A 286 -5.68 2.13 16.27
C GLY A 286 -5.78 3.57 16.75
N LEU A 287 -4.77 3.95 17.51
CA LEU A 287 -4.52 5.30 17.98
C LEU A 287 -3.15 5.75 17.50
N GLU A 288 -3.06 6.99 17.05
CA GLU A 288 -1.80 7.66 16.75
C GLU A 288 -1.64 8.86 17.67
N GLY A 289 -0.46 9.01 18.23
CA GLY A 289 -0.10 10.12 19.09
C GLY A 289 1.16 10.83 18.60
N THR A 290 1.17 12.14 18.70
CA THR A 290 2.32 12.99 18.40
C THR A 290 2.53 13.94 19.56
N LEU A 291 3.78 14.08 20.03
CA LEU A 291 4.16 15.05 21.05
C LEU A 291 5.48 15.69 20.66
N ASN A 292 5.46 17.00 20.46
CA ASN A 292 6.65 17.83 20.28
C ASN A 292 6.79 18.78 21.46
N VAL A 293 7.95 18.71 22.13
CA VAL A 293 8.26 19.51 23.33
C VAL A 293 9.49 20.37 23.05
N PRO A 294 9.36 21.70 23.02
CA PRO A 294 10.51 22.59 23.01
C PRO A 294 11.09 22.64 24.42
N VAL A 295 12.04 21.70 24.72
CA VAL A 295 12.64 21.57 26.05
C VAL A 295 13.44 22.81 26.43
N SER A 296 14.12 23.40 25.44
CA SER A 296 14.79 24.70 25.54
C SER A 296 14.90 25.34 24.16
N GLU A 297 15.48 26.56 24.08
CA GLU A 297 15.74 27.22 22.79
C GLU A 297 16.61 26.39 21.84
N THR A 298 17.43 25.49 22.37
CA THR A 298 18.37 24.65 21.60
C THR A 298 18.02 23.17 21.59
N VAL A 299 17.03 22.73 22.39
CA VAL A 299 16.65 21.32 22.53
C VAL A 299 15.19 21.12 22.21
N ASN A 300 14.91 20.26 21.25
CA ASN A 300 13.56 19.85 20.89
C ASN A 300 13.41 18.32 21.03
N TRP A 301 12.31 17.86 21.61
CA TRP A 301 12.01 16.45 21.81
C TRP A 301 10.70 16.08 21.12
N THR A 302 10.79 15.23 20.09
CA THR A 302 9.65 14.79 19.27
C THR A 302 9.38 13.31 19.51
N ASN A 303 8.13 12.97 19.74
CA ASN A 303 7.67 11.61 19.96
C ASN A 303 6.47 11.30 19.06
N ASN A 304 6.48 10.13 18.45
CA ASN A 304 5.36 9.59 17.69
C ASN A 304 5.07 8.18 18.17
N ILE A 305 3.82 7.90 18.47
CA ILE A 305 3.36 6.58 18.90
C ILE A 305 2.21 6.12 18.01
N THR A 306 2.26 4.87 17.59
CA THR A 306 1.10 4.18 17.00
C THR A 306 0.76 3.00 17.89
N TYR A 307 -0.49 2.89 18.31
CA TYR A 307 -1.01 1.78 19.09
C TYR A 307 -2.14 1.07 18.33
N MET A 308 -1.96 -0.22 18.04
CA MET A 308 -2.88 -1.02 17.24
C MET A 308 -3.92 -1.70 18.14
N LEU A 309 -5.18 -1.27 18.05
CA LEU A 309 -6.30 -1.88 18.77
C LEU A 309 -6.71 -3.21 18.12
N GLN A 310 -6.76 -3.25 16.78
CA GLN A 310 -7.04 -4.48 16.04
C GLN A 310 -6.57 -4.38 14.57
N SER A 311 -6.14 -5.52 14.03
CA SER A 311 -5.82 -5.72 12.61
C SER A 311 -6.16 -7.17 12.26
N LYS A 312 -7.37 -7.42 11.74
CA LYS A 312 -7.87 -8.80 11.58
C LYS A 312 -8.85 -8.97 10.42
N ASN A 313 -8.88 -10.19 9.89
CA ASN A 313 -9.99 -10.70 9.09
C ASN A 313 -11.23 -10.85 9.97
N LYS A 314 -12.37 -10.30 9.59
CA LYS A 314 -13.60 -10.34 10.40
C LYS A 314 -14.32 -11.68 10.37
N GLU A 315 -14.04 -12.53 9.39
CA GLU A 315 -14.67 -13.86 9.27
C GLU A 315 -13.91 -14.91 10.06
N THR A 316 -12.58 -14.96 9.91
CA THR A 316 -11.74 -15.95 10.58
C THR A 316 -11.25 -15.49 11.95
N GLY A 317 -11.25 -14.18 12.20
CA GLY A 317 -10.64 -13.57 13.38
C GLY A 317 -9.11 -13.55 13.36
N ASP A 318 -8.49 -14.02 12.26
CA ASP A 318 -7.04 -14.06 12.12
C ASP A 318 -6.45 -12.68 11.85
N ARG A 319 -5.22 -12.48 12.31
CA ARG A 319 -4.49 -11.24 12.07
C ARG A 319 -4.14 -11.09 10.60
N LEU A 320 -4.27 -9.86 10.08
CA LEU A 320 -3.90 -9.55 8.69
C LEU A 320 -2.38 -9.58 8.50
N SER A 321 -1.63 -9.10 9.49
CA SER A 321 -0.17 -8.99 9.42
C SER A 321 0.44 -9.16 10.82
N ILE A 322 1.69 -9.60 10.86
CA ILE A 322 2.50 -9.60 12.08
C ILE A 322 3.07 -8.18 12.23
N ILE A 323 2.42 -7.38 13.07
CA ILE A 323 2.83 -6.00 13.37
C ILE A 323 2.93 -5.83 14.88
N PRO A 324 3.80 -4.94 15.37
CA PRO A 324 3.86 -4.62 16.80
C PRO A 324 2.53 -4.08 17.32
N GLU A 325 2.18 -4.39 18.54
CA GLU A 325 1.02 -3.82 19.22
C GLU A 325 1.14 -2.29 19.32
N TYR A 326 2.35 -1.82 19.55
CA TYR A 326 2.68 -0.40 19.47
C TYR A 326 4.09 -0.17 18.89
N THR A 327 4.28 1.01 18.33
CA THR A 327 5.58 1.52 17.89
C THR A 327 5.75 2.93 18.42
N LEU A 328 6.81 3.15 19.20
CA LEU A 328 7.19 4.46 19.71
C LEU A 328 8.48 4.90 19.03
N ASN A 329 8.47 6.08 18.41
CA ASN A 329 9.66 6.76 17.92
C ASN A 329 9.86 8.02 18.73
N SER A 330 11.02 8.15 19.36
CA SER A 330 11.40 9.29 20.19
C SER A 330 12.71 9.88 19.69
N THR A 331 12.70 11.15 19.34
CA THR A 331 13.84 11.87 18.79
C THR A 331 14.15 13.11 19.62
N LEU A 332 15.36 13.19 20.13
CA LEU A 332 15.91 14.36 20.79
C LEU A 332 16.85 15.06 19.82
N SER A 333 16.57 16.32 19.50
CA SER A 333 17.41 17.17 18.66
C SER A 333 18.00 18.28 19.51
N TRP A 334 19.32 18.40 19.50
CA TRP A 334 20.07 19.40 20.28
C TRP A 334 21.00 20.20 19.39
N GLN A 335 20.79 21.51 19.32
CA GLN A 335 21.74 22.43 18.71
C GLN A 335 22.81 22.80 19.74
N VAL A 336 23.94 22.10 19.69
CA VAL A 336 25.02 22.26 20.69
C VAL A 336 25.78 23.56 20.47
N TYR A 337 26.02 23.92 19.21
CA TYR A 337 26.67 25.14 18.76
C TYR A 337 26.04 25.62 17.45
N GLN A 338 26.43 26.82 16.97
CA GLN A 338 25.89 27.40 15.73
C GLN A 338 25.92 26.44 14.54
N ASP A 339 27.03 25.67 14.43
CA ASP A 339 27.25 24.75 13.31
C ASP A 339 27.26 23.26 13.72
N VAL A 340 26.91 22.95 14.98
CA VAL A 340 26.94 21.56 15.49
C VAL A 340 25.60 21.20 16.07
N SER A 341 24.94 20.22 15.46
CA SER A 341 23.71 19.61 15.98
C SER A 341 23.92 18.13 16.31
N VAL A 342 23.27 17.66 17.34
CA VAL A 342 23.22 16.25 17.73
C VAL A 342 21.77 15.79 17.70
N GLN A 343 21.53 14.66 17.06
CA GLN A 343 20.22 14.02 17.04
C GLN A 343 20.34 12.60 17.55
N SER A 344 19.48 12.26 18.51
CA SER A 344 19.37 10.90 19.04
C SER A 344 17.96 10.40 18.80
N THR A 345 17.82 9.26 18.14
CA THR A 345 16.53 8.62 17.88
C THR A 345 16.49 7.26 18.56
N PHE A 346 15.41 7.02 19.29
CA PHE A 346 15.10 5.77 19.93
C PHE A 346 13.78 5.23 19.36
N THR A 347 13.76 3.96 18.93
CA THR A 347 12.57 3.29 18.45
C THR A 347 12.29 2.09 19.32
N TRP A 348 11.06 2.01 19.85
CA TRP A 348 10.61 0.89 20.65
C TRP A 348 9.39 0.24 20.00
N TYR A 349 9.48 -1.08 19.83
CA TYR A 349 8.41 -1.92 19.31
C TYR A 349 7.77 -2.71 20.43
N GLY A 350 6.46 -2.71 20.49
CA GLY A 350 5.69 -3.57 21.37
C GLY A 350 5.72 -5.03 20.93
N LYS A 351 5.04 -5.86 21.71
CA LYS A 351 4.89 -7.28 21.43
C LYS A 351 4.34 -7.53 20.03
N GLN A 352 4.92 -8.51 19.34
CA GLN A 352 4.40 -9.03 18.08
C GLN A 352 3.85 -10.44 18.33
N GLU A 353 2.59 -10.67 17.97
CA GLU A 353 2.00 -11.99 18.05
C GLU A 353 2.12 -12.71 16.69
N PRO A 354 2.58 -13.97 16.68
CA PRO A 354 2.68 -14.77 15.47
C PRO A 354 1.29 -15.10 14.89
N LYS A 355 1.24 -15.57 13.65
CA LYS A 355 0.03 -16.16 13.07
C LYS A 355 -0.40 -17.39 13.91
N LYS A 356 -1.70 -17.63 14.04
CA LYS A 356 -2.25 -18.78 14.75
C LYS A 356 -1.89 -20.11 14.11
N TYR A 357 -1.70 -20.13 12.80
CA TYR A 357 -1.41 -21.32 12.00
C TYR A 357 -0.14 -21.12 11.18
N ASN A 358 0.68 -22.17 11.07
CA ASN A 358 1.82 -22.20 10.17
C ASN A 358 1.39 -22.42 8.71
N TYR A 359 2.36 -22.43 7.78
CA TYR A 359 2.10 -22.66 6.36
C TYR A 359 1.50 -24.04 6.05
N LYS A 360 1.58 -25.00 6.98
CA LYS A 360 0.96 -26.33 6.87
C LYS A 360 -0.47 -26.38 7.41
N GLY A 361 -1.05 -25.25 7.83
CA GLY A 361 -2.36 -25.18 8.48
C GLY A 361 -2.41 -25.80 9.87
N GLN A 362 -1.27 -26.00 10.51
CA GLN A 362 -1.16 -26.53 11.87
C GLN A 362 -1.08 -25.38 12.87
N PRO A 363 -1.71 -25.49 14.06
CA PRO A 363 -1.56 -24.49 15.08
C PRO A 363 -0.08 -24.24 15.44
N VAL A 364 0.32 -22.99 15.48
CA VAL A 364 1.67 -22.59 15.92
C VAL A 364 1.78 -22.83 17.41
N THR A 365 2.68 -23.71 17.84
CA THR A 365 2.85 -24.12 19.24
C THR A 365 4.31 -24.03 19.68
N GLY A 366 4.55 -23.75 20.96
CA GLY A 366 5.89 -23.83 21.59
C GLY A 366 6.90 -22.85 21.00
N SER A 367 8.07 -23.35 20.59
CA SER A 367 9.21 -22.55 20.07
C SER A 367 8.95 -21.86 18.73
N GLU A 368 7.89 -22.25 18.00
CA GLU A 368 7.46 -21.57 16.78
C GLU A 368 6.66 -20.28 17.06
N LYS A 369 6.24 -20.09 18.30
CA LYS A 369 5.72 -18.79 18.76
C LYS A 369 6.90 -17.84 18.94
N ASN A 370 7.40 -17.32 17.85
CA ASN A 370 8.35 -16.20 17.87
C ASN A 370 7.63 -14.93 18.36
N GLU A 371 7.30 -14.92 19.64
CA GLU A 371 6.91 -13.69 20.33
C GLU A 371 8.19 -12.87 20.44
N VAL A 372 8.33 -11.85 19.65
CA VAL A 372 9.37 -10.85 19.87
C VAL A 372 8.90 -10.04 21.06
N SER A 373 9.57 -10.21 22.20
CA SER A 373 9.39 -9.33 23.36
C SER A 373 9.77 -7.89 22.99
N PRO A 374 9.16 -6.90 23.63
CA PRO A 374 9.52 -5.50 23.49
C PRO A 374 10.99 -5.25 23.75
#